data_a0f218e513b8cb1983e3a0a0b64ec4e7
#
_entry.id   a0f218e513b8cb1983e3a0a0b64ec4e7
#
_cell.length_a   1.000
_cell.length_b   1.000
_cell.length_c   1.000
_cell.angle_alpha   90.00
_cell.angle_beta   90.00
_cell.angle_gamma   90.00
#
_symmetry.space_group_name_H-M   'P 1'
#
loop_
_entity.id
_entity.type
_entity.pdbx_description
1 polymer ?
#
loop_
_entity_poly.entity_id
_entity_poly.type
_entity_poly.pdbx_seq_one_letter_code
_entity_poly.pdbx_strand_id
1 'polypeptide(L)'
;MTELRTIARRDGLEIVEEFIEKKSAKKPGRIIFEEMLRRIEKGEVEGIICWKIDRLSRNPVDSGRISWLLQQNIIQKIITHDRVYLPQDNVLIMSVEFGMANQYIRDLSQNTHRGLMAKARTGMYPGVAPLGYLNDPRTRTIVIDRKKAPLVRKAFEMYAENKYRFEDIANFLFKNGIQTRATKRWLSEGGRPYKKDQIKFMLSNIFYFGHFNYANEVYEGRHKPLITKKLFDRVQEVLKIRGRTRKVKNEPQVYCGLISCGECKCAITAEVQKGHNYLRCTKKRETCSQKYVREELLTAQ
;
A
#
# COMPACT_ATOMS: atom_id res chain seq x y z
N MET A 1 -24.09 16.19 10.31
CA MET A 1 -24.29 16.52 11.74
C MET A 1 -25.44 17.49 11.94
N THR A 2 -25.50 18.64 11.25
CA THR A 2 -26.58 19.63 11.43
C THR A 2 -27.98 19.02 11.27
N GLU A 3 -28.22 18.20 10.25
CA GLU A 3 -29.51 17.55 10.00
C GLU A 3 -29.89 16.54 11.10
N LEU A 4 -28.90 15.75 11.61
CA LEU A 4 -29.19 14.81 12.72
C LEU A 4 -29.57 15.54 14.01
N ARG A 5 -28.93 16.68 14.30
CA ARG A 5 -29.33 17.54 15.42
C ARG A 5 -30.75 18.11 15.23
N THR A 6 -31.12 18.42 13.99
CA THR A 6 -32.49 18.89 13.69
C THR A 6 -33.51 17.79 13.92
N ILE A 7 -33.22 16.54 13.51
CA ILE A 7 -34.07 15.37 13.80
C ILE A 7 -34.20 15.17 15.30
N ALA A 8 -33.09 15.20 16.05
CA ALA A 8 -33.13 15.05 17.51
C ALA A 8 -33.99 16.10 18.19
N ARG A 9 -33.89 17.36 17.79
CA ARG A 9 -34.73 18.47 18.34
C ARG A 9 -36.19 18.31 17.99
N ARG A 10 -36.50 17.94 16.73
CA ARG A 10 -37.89 17.71 16.28
C ARG A 10 -38.55 16.60 17.08
N ASP A 11 -37.81 15.52 17.37
CA ASP A 11 -38.31 14.33 18.02
C ASP A 11 -38.13 14.39 19.56
N GLY A 12 -37.69 15.52 20.11
CA GLY A 12 -37.55 15.75 21.56
C GLY A 12 -36.49 14.87 22.22
N LEU A 13 -35.43 14.53 21.49
CA LEU A 13 -34.40 13.60 21.97
C LEU A 13 -33.21 14.36 22.55
N GLU A 14 -32.72 13.90 23.70
CA GLU A 14 -31.50 14.36 24.30
C GLU A 14 -30.28 13.70 23.64
N ILE A 15 -29.34 14.51 23.16
CA ILE A 15 -28.09 14.02 22.59
C ILE A 15 -27.05 13.96 23.72
N VAL A 16 -26.73 12.77 24.18
CA VAL A 16 -25.72 12.54 25.22
C VAL A 16 -24.33 12.73 24.67
N GLU A 17 -24.03 12.19 23.48
CA GLU A 17 -22.71 12.34 22.84
C GLU A 17 -22.78 12.15 21.33
N GLU A 18 -21.81 12.76 20.62
CA GLU A 18 -21.66 12.68 19.17
C GLU A 18 -20.37 11.92 18.81
N PHE A 19 -20.50 10.79 18.14
CA PHE A 19 -19.39 9.97 17.70
C PHE A 19 -19.08 10.21 16.23
N ILE A 20 -17.85 10.67 15.92
CA ILE A 20 -17.40 10.93 14.55
C ILE A 20 -16.33 9.89 14.15
N GLU A 21 -16.76 8.87 13.43
CA GLU A 21 -15.87 7.81 12.94
C GLU A 21 -15.36 8.13 11.53
N LYS A 22 -14.03 8.15 11.38
CA LYS A 22 -13.37 8.36 10.08
C LYS A 22 -13.05 7.06 9.34
N LYS A 23 -13.07 5.92 10.04
CA LYS A 23 -12.82 4.61 9.42
C LYS A 23 -14.08 4.12 8.68
N SER A 24 -13.84 3.36 7.61
CA SER A 24 -14.94 2.80 6.82
C SER A 24 -15.74 1.76 7.60
N ALA A 25 -17.06 1.79 7.50
CA ALA A 25 -17.98 0.80 8.08
C ALA A 25 -17.87 -0.60 7.43
N LYS A 26 -17.05 -0.77 6.39
CA LYS A 26 -16.85 -2.03 5.66
C LYS A 26 -16.13 -3.12 6.47
N LYS A 27 -15.27 -2.73 7.43
CA LYS A 27 -14.47 -3.66 8.23
C LYS A 27 -14.78 -3.46 9.72
N PRO A 28 -14.86 -4.53 10.51
CA PRO A 28 -14.98 -4.42 11.97
C PRO A 28 -13.70 -3.85 12.61
N GLY A 29 -13.75 -3.53 13.91
CA GLY A 29 -12.59 -3.01 14.65
C GLY A 29 -12.42 -1.49 14.53
N ARG A 30 -13.51 -0.74 14.47
CA ARG A 30 -13.57 0.72 14.54
C ARG A 30 -13.61 1.17 16.00
N ILE A 31 -12.54 1.82 16.46
CA ILE A 31 -12.36 2.14 17.89
C ILE A 31 -13.51 3.01 18.42
N ILE A 32 -13.90 4.06 17.67
CA ILE A 32 -14.96 5.00 18.07
C ILE A 32 -16.34 4.30 18.08
N PHE A 33 -16.58 3.47 17.07
CA PHE A 33 -17.81 2.69 16.98
C PHE A 33 -17.92 1.64 18.10
N GLU A 34 -16.84 0.95 18.45
CA GLU A 34 -16.80 0.01 19.56
C GLU A 34 -17.04 0.71 20.90
N GLU A 35 -16.48 1.89 21.09
CA GLU A 35 -16.71 2.70 22.30
C GLU A 35 -18.18 3.11 22.41
N MET A 36 -18.80 3.54 21.30
CA MET A 36 -20.24 3.84 21.26
C MET A 36 -21.08 2.63 21.71
N LEU A 37 -20.83 1.44 21.13
CA LEU A 37 -21.58 0.23 21.50
C LEU A 37 -21.34 -0.17 22.95
N ARG A 38 -20.11 -0.06 23.45
CA ARG A 38 -19.78 -0.36 24.86
C ARG A 38 -20.55 0.51 25.84
N ARG A 39 -20.75 1.79 25.55
CA ARG A 39 -21.54 2.70 26.39
C ARG A 39 -23.04 2.36 26.36
N ILE A 40 -23.54 1.97 25.19
CA ILE A 40 -24.89 1.46 25.03
C ILE A 40 -25.09 0.19 25.87
N GLU A 41 -24.17 -0.78 25.78
CA GLU A 41 -24.21 -2.04 26.56
C GLU A 41 -24.15 -1.80 28.09
N LYS A 42 -23.55 -0.69 28.52
CA LYS A 42 -23.57 -0.26 29.95
C LYS A 42 -24.86 0.42 30.38
N GLY A 43 -25.79 0.68 29.43
CA GLY A 43 -27.03 1.38 29.70
C GLY A 43 -26.87 2.90 29.87
N GLU A 44 -25.77 3.49 29.42
CA GLU A 44 -25.57 4.96 29.51
C GLU A 44 -26.47 5.70 28.52
N VAL A 45 -26.88 5.06 27.43
CA VAL A 45 -27.79 5.62 26.42
C VAL A 45 -28.69 4.52 25.85
N GLU A 46 -29.87 4.90 25.41
CA GLU A 46 -30.92 3.97 24.98
C GLU A 46 -31.13 3.89 23.48
N GLY A 47 -30.49 4.78 22.69
CA GLY A 47 -30.74 4.84 21.27
C GLY A 47 -29.58 5.39 20.45
N ILE A 48 -29.70 5.19 19.13
CA ILE A 48 -28.72 5.67 18.14
C ILE A 48 -29.44 6.53 17.13
N ILE A 49 -28.86 7.71 16.80
CA ILE A 49 -29.29 8.52 15.66
C ILE A 49 -28.18 8.49 14.60
N CYS A 50 -28.50 8.10 13.39
CA CYS A 50 -27.57 8.13 12.27
C CYS A 50 -28.28 8.54 10.96
N TRP A 51 -27.53 8.96 9.96
CA TRP A 51 -28.10 9.38 8.69
C TRP A 51 -28.81 8.24 7.94
N LYS A 52 -28.15 7.09 7.86
CA LYS A 52 -28.65 5.83 7.29
C LYS A 52 -28.05 4.67 8.00
N ILE A 53 -28.71 3.53 7.99
CA ILE A 53 -28.24 2.33 8.66
C ILE A 53 -26.89 1.83 8.08
N ASP A 54 -26.61 2.09 6.78
CA ASP A 54 -25.36 1.79 6.12
C ASP A 54 -24.15 2.61 6.64
N ARG A 55 -24.41 3.67 7.42
CA ARG A 55 -23.36 4.43 8.12
C ARG A 55 -22.93 3.74 9.40
N LEU A 56 -23.85 3.05 10.06
CA LEU A 56 -23.54 2.27 11.24
C LEU A 56 -22.71 1.04 10.85
N SER A 57 -23.18 0.23 9.88
CA SER A 57 -22.44 -0.94 9.43
C SER A 57 -22.64 -1.27 7.96
N ARG A 58 -21.57 -1.82 7.36
CA ARG A 58 -21.55 -2.44 6.03
C ARG A 58 -20.83 -3.78 6.05
N ASN A 59 -20.71 -4.39 7.20
CA ASN A 59 -20.14 -5.71 7.41
C ASN A 59 -21.04 -6.54 8.30
N PRO A 60 -21.10 -7.88 8.12
CA PRO A 60 -22.05 -8.72 8.85
C PRO A 60 -21.77 -8.82 10.35
N VAL A 61 -20.56 -8.58 10.82
CA VAL A 61 -20.19 -8.67 12.24
C VAL A 61 -20.81 -7.52 13.03
N ASP A 62 -20.52 -6.28 12.62
CA ASP A 62 -21.06 -5.08 13.27
C ASP A 62 -22.60 -5.02 13.15
N SER A 63 -23.15 -5.36 11.95
CA SER A 63 -24.60 -5.36 11.75
C SER A 63 -25.31 -6.42 12.60
N GLY A 64 -24.74 -7.61 12.74
CA GLY A 64 -25.27 -8.65 13.62
C GLY A 64 -25.29 -8.21 15.07
N ARG A 65 -24.23 -7.53 15.55
CA ARG A 65 -24.17 -6.99 16.92
C ARG A 65 -25.22 -5.91 17.17
N ILE A 66 -25.39 -4.96 16.24
CA ILE A 66 -26.43 -3.93 16.34
C ILE A 66 -27.81 -4.58 16.38
N SER A 67 -28.10 -5.53 15.48
CA SER A 67 -29.37 -6.25 15.45
C SER A 67 -29.63 -7.00 16.73
N TRP A 68 -28.63 -7.67 17.28
CA TRP A 68 -28.70 -8.37 18.57
C TRP A 68 -29.02 -7.42 19.70
N LEU A 69 -28.30 -6.29 19.83
CA LEU A 69 -28.53 -5.32 20.92
C LEU A 69 -29.94 -4.70 20.83
N LEU A 70 -30.47 -4.49 19.63
CA LEU A 70 -31.85 -4.02 19.45
C LEU A 70 -32.88 -5.10 19.89
N GLN A 71 -32.69 -6.37 19.50
CA GLN A 71 -33.56 -7.48 19.91
C GLN A 71 -33.57 -7.74 21.43
N GLN A 72 -32.43 -7.49 22.09
CA GLN A 72 -32.32 -7.61 23.54
C GLN A 72 -32.87 -6.40 24.32
N ASN A 73 -33.48 -5.43 23.62
CA ASN A 73 -33.93 -4.15 24.21
C ASN A 73 -32.83 -3.33 24.89
N ILE A 74 -31.55 -3.62 24.61
CA ILE A 74 -30.42 -2.81 25.07
C ILE A 74 -30.39 -1.51 24.28
N ILE A 75 -30.62 -1.60 22.95
CA ILE A 75 -30.94 -0.44 22.09
C ILE A 75 -32.47 -0.40 22.00
N GLN A 76 -33.09 0.65 22.48
CA GLN A 76 -34.53 0.81 22.41
C GLN A 76 -35.01 1.36 21.06
N LYS A 77 -34.17 2.16 20.40
CA LYS A 77 -34.49 2.69 19.06
C LYS A 77 -33.25 3.07 18.28
N ILE A 78 -33.31 2.86 16.96
CA ILE A 78 -32.34 3.40 16.01
C ILE A 78 -33.10 4.32 15.07
N ILE A 79 -32.74 5.60 15.04
CA ILE A 79 -33.39 6.62 14.22
C ILE A 79 -32.47 6.95 13.06
N THR A 80 -33.00 6.79 11.85
CA THR A 80 -32.35 7.24 10.61
C THR A 80 -33.14 8.39 10.01
N HIS A 81 -32.59 9.01 8.97
CA HIS A 81 -33.33 10.04 8.22
C HIS A 81 -34.65 9.50 7.67
N ASP A 82 -34.69 8.25 7.23
CA ASP A 82 -35.79 7.69 6.47
C ASP A 82 -36.74 6.84 7.37
N ARG A 83 -36.28 6.31 8.49
CA ARG A 83 -37.02 5.33 9.30
C ARG A 83 -36.54 5.28 10.76
N VAL A 84 -37.41 4.79 11.62
CA VAL A 84 -37.12 4.39 12.99
C VAL A 84 -37.18 2.85 13.06
N TYR A 85 -36.22 2.23 13.76
CA TYR A 85 -36.18 0.78 14.04
C TYR A 85 -36.40 0.59 15.53
N LEU A 86 -37.34 -0.25 15.87
CA LEU A 86 -37.72 -0.59 17.24
C LEU A 86 -37.47 -2.08 17.51
N PRO A 87 -37.30 -2.49 18.78
CA PRO A 87 -37.08 -3.90 19.15
C PRO A 87 -38.16 -4.86 18.68
N GLN A 88 -39.44 -4.40 18.65
CA GLN A 88 -40.59 -5.17 18.20
C GLN A 88 -40.73 -5.20 16.67
N ASP A 89 -39.98 -4.44 15.94
CA ASP A 89 -40.06 -4.42 14.47
C ASP A 89 -39.59 -5.74 13.87
N ASN A 90 -40.08 -6.05 12.68
CA ASN A 90 -39.64 -7.23 11.97
C ASN A 90 -38.13 -7.17 11.67
N VAL A 91 -37.35 -7.99 12.35
CA VAL A 91 -35.88 -8.09 12.21
C VAL A 91 -35.45 -8.33 10.76
N LEU A 92 -36.30 -8.96 9.95
CA LEU A 92 -36.03 -9.21 8.54
C LEU A 92 -35.75 -7.92 7.77
N ILE A 93 -36.51 -6.85 8.04
CA ILE A 93 -36.35 -5.57 7.33
C ILE A 93 -34.95 -5.01 7.54
N MET A 94 -34.51 -4.90 8.78
CA MET A 94 -33.19 -4.40 9.12
C MET A 94 -32.07 -5.30 8.58
N SER A 95 -32.26 -6.62 8.62
CA SER A 95 -31.32 -7.60 8.07
C SER A 95 -31.19 -7.49 6.56
N VAL A 96 -32.28 -7.26 5.85
CA VAL A 96 -32.29 -7.02 4.41
C VAL A 96 -31.55 -5.72 4.08
N GLU A 97 -31.79 -4.63 4.80
CA GLU A 97 -31.13 -3.35 4.56
C GLU A 97 -29.60 -3.43 4.79
N PHE A 98 -29.17 -4.09 5.88
CA PHE A 98 -27.75 -4.36 6.09
C PHE A 98 -27.18 -5.30 5.02
N GLY A 99 -27.92 -6.33 4.61
CA GLY A 99 -27.56 -7.24 3.52
C GLY A 99 -27.36 -6.49 2.20
N MET A 100 -28.30 -5.62 1.82
CA MET A 100 -28.23 -4.78 0.64
C MET A 100 -27.01 -3.82 0.70
N ALA A 101 -26.76 -3.17 1.84
CA ALA A 101 -25.62 -2.29 2.01
C ALA A 101 -24.28 -3.05 1.82
N ASN A 102 -24.19 -4.27 2.32
CA ASN A 102 -23.01 -5.13 2.12
C ASN A 102 -22.90 -5.61 0.66
N GLN A 103 -23.99 -6.06 0.07
CA GLN A 103 -24.01 -6.53 -1.34
C GLN A 103 -23.63 -5.40 -2.30
N TYR A 104 -24.15 -4.19 -2.09
CA TYR A 104 -23.79 -3.02 -2.92
C TYR A 104 -22.27 -2.79 -2.98
N ILE A 105 -21.55 -2.95 -1.85
CA ILE A 105 -20.08 -2.80 -1.85
C ILE A 105 -19.39 -3.89 -2.66
N ARG A 106 -19.90 -5.13 -2.61
CA ARG A 106 -19.37 -6.24 -3.40
C ARG A 106 -19.59 -6.01 -4.89
N ASP A 107 -20.81 -5.63 -5.26
CA ASP A 107 -21.18 -5.36 -6.65
C ASP A 107 -20.39 -4.18 -7.22
N LEU A 108 -20.23 -3.10 -6.45
CA LEU A 108 -19.42 -1.96 -6.83
C LEU A 108 -17.95 -2.37 -7.09
N SER A 109 -17.38 -3.20 -6.22
CA SER A 109 -16.01 -3.70 -6.39
C SER A 109 -15.88 -4.55 -7.65
N GLN A 110 -16.80 -5.49 -7.87
CA GLN A 110 -16.80 -6.36 -9.05
C GLN A 110 -17.02 -5.55 -10.35
N ASN A 111 -17.98 -4.64 -10.37
CA ASN A 111 -18.29 -3.81 -11.54
C ASN A 111 -17.12 -2.88 -11.86
N THR A 112 -16.47 -2.29 -10.84
CA THR A 112 -15.28 -1.48 -11.02
C THR A 112 -14.14 -2.33 -11.61
N HIS A 113 -13.90 -3.52 -11.07
CA HIS A 113 -12.86 -4.42 -11.59
C HIS A 113 -13.15 -4.83 -13.05
N ARG A 114 -14.39 -5.22 -13.36
CA ARG A 114 -14.81 -5.55 -14.74
C ARG A 114 -14.60 -4.35 -15.68
N GLY A 115 -14.99 -3.15 -15.28
CA GLY A 115 -14.78 -1.93 -16.06
C GLY A 115 -13.31 -1.60 -16.32
N LEU A 116 -12.44 -1.77 -15.30
CA LEU A 116 -10.99 -1.57 -15.45
C LEU A 116 -10.36 -2.63 -16.35
N MET A 117 -10.78 -3.89 -16.24
CA MET A 117 -10.34 -4.97 -17.15
C MET A 117 -10.78 -4.72 -18.59
N ALA A 118 -12.04 -4.32 -18.82
CA ALA A 118 -12.52 -3.96 -20.14
C ALA A 118 -11.71 -2.80 -20.74
N LYS A 119 -11.39 -1.79 -19.93
CA LYS A 119 -10.51 -0.68 -20.32
C LYS A 119 -9.12 -1.16 -20.71
N ALA A 120 -8.51 -2.07 -19.94
CA ALA A 120 -7.18 -2.65 -20.25
C ALA A 120 -7.19 -3.44 -21.55
N ARG A 121 -8.21 -4.28 -21.79
CA ARG A 121 -8.37 -5.05 -23.04
C ARG A 121 -8.48 -4.19 -24.29
N THR A 122 -8.99 -2.97 -24.17
CA THR A 122 -9.01 -2.00 -25.28
C THR A 122 -7.67 -1.25 -25.45
N GLY A 123 -6.61 -1.63 -24.74
CA GLY A 123 -5.29 -0.97 -24.79
C GLY A 123 -5.23 0.35 -24.02
N MET A 124 -6.25 0.68 -23.23
CA MET A 124 -6.24 1.88 -22.38
C MET A 124 -5.80 1.55 -20.97
N TYR A 125 -4.67 2.10 -20.54
CA TYR A 125 -4.16 1.87 -19.19
C TYR A 125 -5.12 2.42 -18.12
N PRO A 126 -5.58 1.58 -17.16
CA PRO A 126 -6.57 2.01 -16.18
C PRO A 126 -5.98 2.68 -14.92
N GLY A 127 -4.69 2.96 -14.90
CA GLY A 127 -3.99 3.55 -13.76
C GLY A 127 -3.54 4.99 -13.95
N VAL A 128 -2.73 5.45 -13.00
CA VAL A 128 -2.10 6.77 -13.07
C VAL A 128 -0.94 6.73 -14.07
N ALA A 129 -0.89 7.71 -14.97
CA ALA A 129 0.16 7.82 -15.98
C ALA A 129 1.56 7.85 -15.34
N PRO A 130 2.52 7.05 -15.85
CA PRO A 130 3.92 7.10 -15.41
C PRO A 130 4.58 8.46 -15.70
N LEU A 131 5.77 8.67 -15.12
CA LEU A 131 6.55 9.87 -15.35
C LEU A 131 6.80 10.09 -16.85
N GLY A 132 6.64 11.33 -17.34
CA GLY A 132 6.73 11.66 -18.77
C GLY A 132 5.41 11.55 -19.53
N TYR A 133 4.34 11.13 -18.84
CA TYR A 133 2.98 11.11 -19.36
C TYR A 133 2.02 11.82 -18.42
N LEU A 134 0.86 12.20 -18.96
CA LEU A 134 -0.25 12.84 -18.24
C LEU A 134 -1.56 12.09 -18.52
N ASN A 135 -2.44 12.00 -17.54
CA ASN A 135 -3.83 11.61 -17.77
C ASN A 135 -4.58 12.83 -18.28
N ASP A 136 -5.12 12.76 -19.49
CA ASP A 136 -6.01 13.81 -20.02
C ASP A 136 -7.45 13.57 -19.50
N PRO A 137 -7.99 14.48 -18.68
CA PRO A 137 -9.33 14.32 -18.12
C PRO A 137 -10.44 14.46 -19.18
N ARG A 138 -10.17 15.13 -20.31
CA ARG A 138 -11.15 15.35 -21.39
C ARG A 138 -11.35 14.10 -22.23
N THR A 139 -10.26 13.52 -22.70
CA THR A 139 -10.27 12.31 -23.55
C THR A 139 -10.23 11.02 -22.74
N ARG A 140 -9.95 11.10 -21.43
CA ARG A 140 -9.69 9.96 -20.53
C ARG A 140 -8.57 9.02 -21.02
N THR A 141 -7.68 9.56 -21.86
CA THR A 141 -6.51 8.85 -22.39
C THR A 141 -5.21 9.34 -21.76
N ILE A 142 -4.13 8.63 -22.04
CA ILE A 142 -2.79 9.01 -21.57
C ILE A 142 -2.08 9.68 -22.73
N VAL A 143 -1.59 10.90 -22.48
CA VAL A 143 -0.85 11.72 -23.45
C VAL A 143 0.57 11.99 -22.95
N ILE A 144 1.48 12.32 -23.89
CA ILE A 144 2.86 12.64 -23.56
C ILE A 144 2.94 14.00 -22.86
N ASP A 145 3.63 14.07 -21.74
CA ASP A 145 4.02 15.33 -21.08
C ASP A 145 5.17 15.99 -21.85
N ARG A 146 4.87 17.02 -22.63
CA ARG A 146 5.85 17.70 -23.49
C ARG A 146 7.07 18.23 -22.72
N LYS A 147 6.93 18.57 -21.44
CA LYS A 147 8.02 19.09 -20.60
C LYS A 147 8.90 17.96 -20.03
N LYS A 148 8.28 16.88 -19.56
CA LYS A 148 9.00 15.79 -18.85
C LYS A 148 9.44 14.65 -19.75
N ALA A 149 8.73 14.40 -20.85
CA ALA A 149 9.01 13.27 -21.74
C ALA A 149 10.43 13.29 -22.34
N PRO A 150 10.96 14.44 -22.83
CA PRO A 150 12.34 14.49 -23.34
C PRO A 150 13.37 14.12 -22.27
N LEU A 151 13.16 14.55 -21.03
CA LEU A 151 14.06 14.27 -19.91
C LEU A 151 14.04 12.78 -19.53
N VAL A 152 12.85 12.16 -19.54
CA VAL A 152 12.72 10.73 -19.32
C VAL A 152 13.39 9.92 -20.42
N ARG A 153 13.19 10.30 -21.69
CA ARG A 153 13.90 9.66 -22.83
C ARG A 153 15.40 9.75 -22.65
N LYS A 154 15.92 10.93 -22.32
CA LYS A 154 17.35 11.15 -22.08
C LYS A 154 17.88 10.28 -20.93
N ALA A 155 17.08 10.09 -19.87
CA ALA A 155 17.43 9.19 -18.77
C ALA A 155 17.62 7.73 -19.24
N PHE A 156 16.75 7.23 -20.15
CA PHE A 156 16.92 5.92 -20.77
C PHE A 156 18.18 5.84 -21.63
N GLU A 157 18.44 6.85 -22.46
CA GLU A 157 19.63 6.93 -23.31
C GLU A 157 20.91 6.90 -22.45
N MET A 158 20.98 7.75 -21.41
CA MET A 158 22.12 7.80 -20.49
C MET A 158 22.38 6.43 -19.85
N TYR A 159 21.32 5.74 -19.38
CA TYR A 159 21.51 4.44 -18.75
C TYR A 159 21.94 3.36 -19.75
N ALA A 160 21.47 3.42 -20.99
CA ALA A 160 21.85 2.50 -22.07
C ALA A 160 23.34 2.57 -22.42
N GLU A 161 24.00 3.72 -22.19
CA GLU A 161 25.45 3.91 -22.38
C GLU A 161 26.30 3.09 -21.38
N ASN A 162 25.70 2.55 -20.34
CA ASN A 162 26.36 1.78 -19.28
C ASN A 162 27.44 2.55 -18.49
N LYS A 163 27.46 3.90 -18.56
CA LYS A 163 28.38 4.77 -17.85
C LYS A 163 27.79 5.33 -16.56
N TYR A 164 26.50 5.63 -16.57
CA TYR A 164 25.78 6.32 -15.49
C TYR A 164 25.16 5.33 -14.51
N ARG A 165 25.19 5.68 -13.21
CA ARG A 165 24.51 4.94 -12.15
C ARG A 165 23.08 5.46 -11.96
N PHE A 166 22.27 4.77 -11.13
CA PHE A 166 20.90 5.22 -10.81
C PHE A 166 20.90 6.60 -10.13
N GLU A 167 21.90 6.87 -9.30
CA GLU A 167 22.08 8.13 -8.61
C GLU A 167 22.34 9.28 -9.58
N ASP A 168 23.13 9.06 -10.61
CA ASP A 168 23.44 10.07 -11.65
C ASP A 168 22.18 10.44 -12.41
N ILE A 169 21.33 9.44 -12.75
CA ILE A 169 20.06 9.66 -13.42
C ILE A 169 19.08 10.39 -12.50
N ALA A 170 19.00 10.01 -11.21
CA ALA A 170 18.17 10.70 -10.25
C ALA A 170 18.56 12.17 -10.10
N ASN A 171 19.86 12.46 -10.02
CA ASN A 171 20.40 13.81 -9.95
C ASN A 171 20.14 14.60 -11.25
N PHE A 172 20.29 13.96 -12.41
CA PHE A 172 19.95 14.58 -13.71
C PHE A 172 18.48 15.00 -13.75
N LEU A 173 17.56 14.11 -13.38
CA LEU A 173 16.14 14.40 -13.35
C LEU A 173 15.81 15.51 -12.35
N PHE A 174 16.42 15.48 -11.16
CA PHE A 174 16.21 16.47 -10.11
C PHE A 174 16.70 17.88 -10.53
N LYS A 175 17.90 17.98 -11.11
CA LYS A 175 18.44 19.24 -11.63
C LYS A 175 17.54 19.86 -12.72
N ASN A 176 16.80 19.04 -13.45
CA ASN A 176 15.84 19.47 -14.48
C ASN A 176 14.40 19.61 -13.95
N GLY A 177 14.22 19.76 -12.63
CA GLY A 177 12.94 20.05 -12.02
C GLY A 177 11.99 18.84 -11.87
N ILE A 178 12.49 17.62 -12.10
CA ILE A 178 11.70 16.39 -11.86
C ILE A 178 12.01 15.85 -10.47
N GLN A 179 11.03 15.95 -9.60
CA GLN A 179 11.15 15.58 -8.19
C GLN A 179 9.98 14.70 -7.74
N THR A 180 10.13 14.03 -6.61
CA THR A 180 9.08 13.20 -6.03
C THR A 180 7.87 14.05 -5.64
N ARG A 181 6.66 13.48 -5.81
CA ARG A 181 5.42 14.12 -5.38
C ARG A 181 5.19 13.84 -3.89
N ALA A 182 4.73 14.85 -3.16
CA ALA A 182 4.19 14.64 -1.83
C ALA A 182 2.94 13.73 -1.92
N THR A 183 2.82 12.76 -1.02
CA THR A 183 1.63 11.92 -0.89
C THR A 183 0.94 12.22 0.43
N LYS A 184 -0.37 11.89 0.55
CA LYS A 184 -1.11 12.07 1.80
C LYS A 184 -0.46 11.37 3.01
N ARG A 185 0.23 10.27 2.77
CA ARG A 185 0.94 9.49 3.81
C ARG A 185 2.31 10.10 4.15
N TRP A 186 2.96 10.75 3.18
CA TRP A 186 4.34 11.26 3.27
C TRP A 186 4.40 12.69 2.72
N LEU A 187 3.70 13.61 3.39
CA LEU A 187 3.65 15.03 2.99
C LEU A 187 5.05 15.68 3.00
N SER A 188 5.92 15.25 3.91
CA SER A 188 7.30 15.74 4.03
C SER A 188 8.27 15.16 2.98
N GLU A 189 7.88 14.15 2.21
CA GLU A 189 8.77 13.51 1.22
C GLU A 189 8.66 14.08 -0.20
N GLY A 190 7.82 15.09 -0.43
CA GLY A 190 7.77 15.82 -1.69
C GLY A 190 9.01 16.68 -1.91
N GLY A 191 9.34 16.95 -3.19
CA GLY A 191 10.44 17.84 -3.54
C GLY A 191 11.84 17.23 -3.43
N ARG A 192 11.97 15.91 -3.35
CA ARG A 192 13.27 15.19 -3.23
C ARG A 192 13.66 14.51 -4.55
N PRO A 193 14.95 14.21 -4.77
CA PRO A 193 15.37 13.35 -5.85
C PRO A 193 14.73 11.97 -5.75
N TYR A 194 14.56 11.31 -6.91
CA TYR A 194 14.10 9.91 -6.94
C TYR A 194 15.12 8.99 -6.28
N LYS A 195 14.62 8.02 -5.50
CA LYS A 195 15.45 6.96 -4.92
C LYS A 195 15.87 5.95 -6.01
N LYS A 196 16.96 5.24 -5.78
CA LYS A 196 17.50 4.20 -6.67
C LYS A 196 16.44 3.19 -7.16
N ASP A 197 15.59 2.70 -6.24
CA ASP A 197 14.56 1.72 -6.59
C ASP A 197 13.47 2.32 -7.50
N GLN A 198 13.16 3.59 -7.33
CA GLN A 198 12.20 4.30 -8.19
C GLN A 198 12.77 4.50 -9.61
N ILE A 199 14.05 4.83 -9.75
CA ILE A 199 14.72 4.90 -11.05
C ILE A 199 14.77 3.52 -11.70
N LYS A 200 15.14 2.47 -10.95
CA LYS A 200 15.12 1.09 -11.45
C LYS A 200 13.73 0.69 -11.93
N PHE A 201 12.69 0.99 -11.14
CA PHE A 201 11.29 0.73 -11.52
C PHE A 201 10.91 1.47 -12.81
N MET A 202 11.26 2.75 -12.94
CA MET A 202 11.04 3.53 -14.15
C MET A 202 11.72 2.87 -15.36
N LEU A 203 13.01 2.53 -15.27
CA LEU A 203 13.78 1.95 -16.36
C LEU A 203 13.32 0.53 -16.74
N SER A 204 12.65 -0.19 -15.85
CA SER A 204 12.10 -1.54 -16.09
C SER A 204 10.64 -1.53 -16.54
N ASN A 205 10.00 -0.36 -16.61
CA ASN A 205 8.58 -0.27 -16.90
C ASN A 205 8.33 -0.35 -18.43
N ILE A 206 7.65 -1.40 -18.85
CA ILE A 206 7.29 -1.67 -20.25
C ILE A 206 6.37 -0.61 -20.86
N PHE A 207 5.78 0.26 -20.03
CA PHE A 207 4.91 1.34 -20.49
C PHE A 207 5.59 2.27 -21.46
N TYR A 208 6.88 2.49 -21.31
CA TYR A 208 7.65 3.44 -22.13
C TYR A 208 7.83 3.01 -23.58
N PHE A 209 7.75 1.72 -23.89
CA PHE A 209 7.77 1.24 -25.28
C PHE A 209 6.39 0.79 -25.80
N GLY A 210 5.31 1.17 -25.12
CA GLY A 210 3.94 1.01 -25.62
C GLY A 210 3.16 -0.18 -25.08
N HIS A 211 3.63 -0.87 -24.05
CA HIS A 211 2.94 -1.97 -23.41
C HIS A 211 2.70 -1.67 -21.93
N PHE A 212 1.78 -2.37 -21.29
CA PHE A 212 1.58 -2.24 -19.85
C PHE A 212 1.11 -3.54 -19.21
N ASN A 213 1.42 -3.69 -17.92
CA ASN A 213 0.93 -4.80 -17.11
C ASN A 213 -0.33 -4.35 -16.35
N TYR A 214 -1.38 -5.16 -16.40
CA TYR A 214 -2.56 -5.01 -15.57
C TYR A 214 -3.11 -6.40 -15.19
N ALA A 215 -3.42 -6.61 -13.91
CA ALA A 215 -3.92 -7.89 -13.38
C ALA A 215 -3.08 -9.11 -13.81
N ASN A 216 -1.74 -8.99 -13.79
CA ASN A 216 -0.75 -9.99 -14.20
C ASN A 216 -0.73 -10.36 -15.70
N GLU A 217 -1.41 -9.60 -16.53
CA GLU A 217 -1.39 -9.75 -17.98
C GLU A 217 -0.72 -8.54 -18.63
N VAL A 218 -0.04 -8.78 -19.77
CA VAL A 218 0.58 -7.74 -20.60
C VAL A 218 -0.36 -7.36 -21.72
N TYR A 219 -0.59 -6.06 -21.84
CA TYR A 219 -1.44 -5.50 -22.89
C TYR A 219 -0.63 -4.56 -23.79
N GLU A 220 -0.97 -4.53 -25.07
CA GLU A 220 -0.52 -3.49 -25.99
C GLU A 220 -1.27 -2.20 -25.71
N GLY A 221 -0.54 -1.12 -25.47
CA GLY A 221 -1.11 0.18 -25.11
C GLY A 221 -1.42 1.05 -26.32
N ARG A 222 -2.56 1.76 -26.30
CA ARG A 222 -2.89 2.78 -27.30
C ARG A 222 -2.12 4.10 -27.11
N HIS A 223 -1.41 4.23 -26.00
CA HIS A 223 -0.59 5.42 -25.75
C HIS A 223 0.65 5.45 -26.63
N LYS A 224 1.08 6.65 -27.03
CA LYS A 224 2.25 6.82 -27.86
C LYS A 224 3.53 6.44 -27.07
N PRO A 225 4.38 5.53 -27.57
CA PRO A 225 5.63 5.17 -26.91
C PRO A 225 6.58 6.37 -26.78
N LEU A 226 7.30 6.45 -25.66
CA LEU A 226 8.34 7.45 -25.42
C LEU A 226 9.68 7.01 -25.99
N ILE A 227 9.95 5.71 -25.96
CA ILE A 227 11.21 5.10 -26.42
C ILE A 227 10.90 3.94 -27.36
N THR A 228 11.90 3.57 -28.15
CA THR A 228 11.82 2.37 -28.99
C THR A 228 12.06 1.11 -28.17
N LYS A 229 11.51 -0.02 -28.62
CA LYS A 229 11.77 -1.33 -28.01
C LYS A 229 13.27 -1.64 -27.94
N LYS A 230 14.02 -1.32 -28.99
CA LYS A 230 15.49 -1.51 -29.06
C LYS A 230 16.22 -0.78 -27.92
N LEU A 231 15.84 0.46 -27.62
CA LEU A 231 16.44 1.20 -26.50
C LEU A 231 16.05 0.59 -25.16
N PHE A 232 14.79 0.16 -25.00
CA PHE A 232 14.35 -0.52 -23.80
C PHE A 232 15.12 -1.81 -23.54
N ASP A 233 15.24 -2.67 -24.56
CA ASP A 233 15.96 -3.95 -24.46
C ASP A 233 17.42 -3.73 -24.07
N ARG A 234 18.09 -2.71 -24.68
CA ARG A 234 19.45 -2.32 -24.30
C ARG A 234 19.57 -1.92 -22.82
N VAL A 235 18.60 -1.17 -22.31
CA VAL A 235 18.55 -0.81 -20.88
C VAL A 235 18.36 -2.04 -20.00
N GLN A 236 17.52 -3.02 -20.40
CA GLN A 236 17.35 -4.27 -19.65
C GLN A 236 18.64 -5.11 -19.63
N GLU A 237 19.39 -5.16 -20.72
CA GLU A 237 20.71 -5.80 -20.76
C GLU A 237 21.68 -5.18 -19.75
N VAL A 238 21.76 -3.84 -19.70
CA VAL A 238 22.60 -3.13 -18.74
C VAL A 238 22.12 -3.40 -17.30
N LEU A 239 20.82 -3.40 -17.06
CA LEU A 239 20.25 -3.75 -15.73
C LEU A 239 20.63 -5.17 -15.31
N LYS A 240 20.60 -6.14 -16.23
CA LYS A 240 20.97 -7.54 -15.99
C LYS A 240 22.47 -7.66 -15.71
N ILE A 241 23.34 -7.02 -16.48
CA ILE A 241 24.80 -7.01 -16.29
C ILE A 241 25.17 -6.40 -14.93
N ARG A 242 24.54 -5.29 -14.56
CA ARG A 242 24.80 -4.61 -13.28
C ARG A 242 24.04 -5.21 -12.09
N GLY A 243 23.05 -6.07 -12.36
CA GLY A 243 22.36 -6.84 -11.32
C GLY A 243 23.40 -7.72 -10.62
N ARG A 244 23.66 -7.45 -9.33
CA ARG A 244 24.52 -8.32 -8.54
C ARG A 244 23.95 -9.74 -8.60
N THR A 245 24.62 -10.62 -9.32
CA THR A 245 24.48 -12.05 -9.09
C THR A 245 24.72 -12.25 -7.59
N ARG A 246 23.72 -12.72 -6.86
CA ARG A 246 23.96 -13.21 -5.50
C ARG A 246 25.11 -14.20 -5.66
N LYS A 247 26.29 -13.85 -5.10
CA LYS A 247 27.34 -14.84 -4.94
C LYS A 247 26.67 -16.03 -4.28
N VAL A 248 26.74 -17.20 -4.90
CA VAL A 248 26.33 -18.45 -4.26
C VAL A 248 27.02 -18.38 -2.91
N LYS A 249 26.26 -18.44 -1.83
CA LYS A 249 26.85 -18.53 -0.50
C LYS A 249 27.71 -19.77 -0.55
N ASN A 250 29.00 -19.61 -0.37
CA ASN A 250 29.88 -20.73 -0.09
C ASN A 250 29.20 -21.58 0.99
N GLU A 251 29.40 -22.88 0.97
CA GLU A 251 28.82 -23.83 1.91
C GLU A 251 28.76 -23.22 3.33
N PRO A 252 27.67 -23.40 4.05
CA PRO A 252 27.51 -22.79 5.37
C PRO A 252 28.63 -23.31 6.24
N GLN A 253 29.50 -22.41 6.65
CA GLN A 253 30.61 -22.73 7.58
C GLN A 253 30.00 -23.16 8.92
N VAL A 254 30.48 -24.24 9.49
CA VAL A 254 29.86 -25.00 10.59
C VAL A 254 29.48 -24.15 11.79
N TYR A 255 30.26 -23.14 12.15
CA TYR A 255 30.01 -22.28 13.33
C TYR A 255 29.34 -20.94 13.03
N CYS A 256 29.10 -20.61 11.76
CA CYS A 256 28.44 -19.35 11.40
C CYS A 256 26.96 -19.36 11.76
N GLY A 257 26.56 -18.47 12.66
CA GLY A 257 25.17 -18.39 13.15
C GLY A 257 24.88 -19.21 14.42
N LEU A 258 25.82 -20.10 14.84
CA LEU A 258 25.69 -20.91 16.06
C LEU A 258 26.34 -20.25 17.26
N ILE A 259 27.42 -19.50 17.06
CA ILE A 259 28.21 -18.87 18.13
C ILE A 259 28.20 -17.35 18.03
N SER A 260 28.32 -16.69 19.17
CA SER A 260 28.42 -15.24 19.29
C SER A 260 29.70 -14.82 19.94
N CYS A 261 30.14 -13.59 19.65
CA CYS A 261 31.36 -13.03 20.26
C CYS A 261 31.22 -12.91 21.79
N GLY A 262 32.20 -13.38 22.54
CA GLY A 262 32.23 -13.29 24.00
C GLY A 262 32.24 -11.86 24.53
N GLU A 263 32.87 -10.92 23.81
CA GLU A 263 33.00 -9.51 24.21
C GLU A 263 31.73 -8.70 23.85
N CYS A 264 31.38 -8.58 22.54
CA CYS A 264 30.38 -7.65 22.06
C CYS A 264 29.02 -8.33 21.65
N LYS A 265 28.90 -9.64 21.86
CA LYS A 265 27.70 -10.44 21.49
C LYS A 265 27.29 -10.35 20.02
N CYS A 266 28.15 -9.81 19.15
CA CYS A 266 27.91 -9.82 17.72
C CYS A 266 28.08 -11.23 17.14
N ALA A 267 27.42 -11.48 16.00
CA ALA A 267 27.58 -12.76 15.30
C ALA A 267 29.01 -12.98 14.83
N ILE A 268 29.43 -14.25 14.83
CA ILE A 268 30.71 -14.69 14.28
C ILE A 268 30.50 -15.02 12.79
N THR A 269 31.48 -14.69 11.99
CA THR A 269 31.55 -15.02 10.56
C THR A 269 32.85 -15.70 10.24
N ALA A 270 32.86 -16.56 9.24
CA ALA A 270 34.08 -17.23 8.80
C ALA A 270 34.66 -16.55 7.55
N GLU A 271 35.95 -16.62 7.43
CA GLU A 271 36.75 -16.10 6.32
C GLU A 271 37.89 -17.08 6.01
N VAL A 272 38.07 -17.42 4.74
CA VAL A 272 39.15 -18.29 4.30
C VAL A 272 40.42 -17.45 4.04
N GLN A 273 41.50 -17.68 4.78
CA GLN A 273 42.77 -17.02 4.54
C GLN A 273 43.89 -18.10 4.46
N LYS A 274 44.67 -18.04 3.39
CA LYS A 274 45.81 -18.97 3.15
C LYS A 274 45.42 -20.46 3.28
N GLY A 275 44.20 -20.82 2.82
CA GLY A 275 43.74 -22.20 2.87
C GLY A 275 43.14 -22.69 4.19
N HIS A 276 43.10 -21.85 5.23
CA HIS A 276 42.47 -22.13 6.53
C HIS A 276 41.23 -21.30 6.77
N ASN A 277 40.26 -21.87 7.47
CA ASN A 277 39.09 -21.16 7.93
C ASN A 277 39.37 -20.40 9.22
N TYR A 278 39.12 -19.10 9.21
CA TYR A 278 39.20 -18.23 10.37
C TYR A 278 37.83 -17.73 10.77
N LEU A 279 37.51 -17.83 12.04
CA LEU A 279 36.33 -17.28 12.66
C LEU A 279 36.62 -15.90 13.22
N ARG A 280 35.78 -14.92 12.94
CA ARG A 280 35.94 -13.55 13.42
C ARG A 280 34.61 -12.90 13.81
N CYS A 281 34.68 -11.97 14.75
CA CYS A 281 33.56 -11.12 15.08
C CYS A 281 33.20 -10.20 13.91
N THR A 282 31.88 -10.03 13.63
CA THR A 282 31.40 -9.12 12.58
C THR A 282 31.56 -7.63 12.91
N LYS A 283 31.82 -7.29 14.19
CA LYS A 283 32.03 -5.93 14.71
C LYS A 283 30.95 -4.91 14.27
N LYS A 284 29.69 -5.36 14.14
CA LYS A 284 28.60 -4.53 13.58
C LYS A 284 28.00 -3.52 14.57
N ARG A 285 28.15 -3.76 15.86
CA ARG A 285 27.50 -2.94 16.89
C ARG A 285 28.48 -2.03 17.61
N GLU A 286 29.65 -2.55 17.94
CA GLU A 286 30.68 -1.85 18.73
C GLU A 286 32.07 -2.24 18.27
N THR A 287 33.08 -1.44 18.66
CA THR A 287 34.49 -1.80 18.51
C THR A 287 34.79 -3.00 19.40
N CYS A 288 35.33 -4.07 18.83
CA CYS A 288 35.64 -5.32 19.53
C CYS A 288 37.09 -5.69 19.31
N SER A 289 37.78 -6.10 20.37
CA SER A 289 39.18 -6.47 20.33
C SER A 289 39.40 -7.93 19.92
N GLN A 290 38.33 -8.72 19.83
CA GLN A 290 38.37 -10.15 19.50
C GLN A 290 39.22 -10.42 18.26
N LYS A 291 40.26 -11.24 18.43
CA LYS A 291 41.16 -11.69 17.37
C LYS A 291 40.53 -12.81 16.52
N TYR A 292 41.10 -13.02 15.35
CA TYR A 292 40.73 -14.17 14.51
C TYR A 292 41.14 -15.48 15.18
N VAL A 293 40.28 -16.48 15.13
CA VAL A 293 40.53 -17.84 15.68
C VAL A 293 40.41 -18.84 14.54
N ARG A 294 41.36 -19.76 14.42
CA ARG A 294 41.24 -20.85 13.43
C ARG A 294 40.13 -21.81 13.84
N GLU A 295 39.33 -22.23 12.87
CA GLU A 295 38.24 -23.17 13.09
C GLU A 295 38.71 -24.48 13.74
N GLU A 296 39.88 -24.99 13.32
CA GLU A 296 40.51 -26.20 13.83
C GLU A 296 40.73 -26.16 15.37
N LEU A 297 41.03 -24.98 15.90
CA LEU A 297 41.26 -24.81 17.36
C LEU A 297 39.97 -24.88 18.18
N LEU A 298 38.85 -24.54 17.59
CA LEU A 298 37.54 -24.64 18.22
C LEU A 298 36.95 -26.06 18.13
N THR A 299 37.31 -26.80 17.08
CA THR A 299 36.86 -28.18 16.89
C THR A 299 37.60 -29.16 17.79
N ALA A 300 38.81 -28.76 18.28
CA ALA A 300 39.64 -29.56 19.16
C ALA A 300 39.31 -29.37 20.66
N GLN A 301 38.45 -28.45 21.02
CA GLN A 301 37.89 -28.25 22.35
C GLN A 301 36.54 -28.93 22.52
#